data_23aa9be31e476eb5ec8af0bb12447c86
#
_entry.id   23aa9be31e476eb5ec8af0bb12447c86
#
_cell.length_a   1.000
_cell.length_b   1.000
_cell.length_c   1.000
_cell.angle_alpha   90.00
_cell.angle_beta   90.00
_cell.angle_gamma   90.00
#
_symmetry.space_group_name_H-M   'P 1'
#
loop_
_entity.id
_entity.type
_entity.pdbx_description
1 polymer ?
#
loop_
_entity_poly.entity_id
_entity_poly.type
_entity_poly.pdbx_seq_one_letter_code
_entity_poly.pdbx_strand_id
1 'polypeptide(L)'
;MEQTPQATDFLTPAPAEQPWQRPDPEWYKDSVFYEVLVRAFYDPDGTGSGTLKGLEEKLDYLQWLGVDCLWIPPFYDSPLRDGGYDIRDFRKVLPEFGTVEDFVSLIDAAHKRGIRIITDFPINHTSDSHAWFQASRTDPDGEYGDYYVWTDDPEQYAGTRIIFIDTEESNWTWDPVRKQYFWHRFFSHPV
;
A
#
# COMPACT_ATOMS: atom_id res chain seq x y z
N MET A 1 -7.34 -40.55 25.20
CA MET A 1 -7.91 -41.09 23.95
C MET A 1 -8.22 -39.90 23.07
N GLU A 2 -7.28 -39.50 22.21
CA GLU A 2 -7.48 -38.47 21.20
C GLU A 2 -8.30 -39.04 20.06
N GLN A 3 -9.41 -38.40 19.75
CA GLN A 3 -10.24 -38.76 18.60
C GLN A 3 -9.56 -38.31 17.31
N THR A 4 -9.21 -39.26 16.48
CA THR A 4 -8.73 -39.01 15.10
C THR A 4 -9.86 -38.35 14.32
N PRO A 5 -9.61 -37.20 13.58
CA PRO A 5 -10.64 -36.58 12.78
C PRO A 5 -11.12 -37.56 11.69
N GLN A 6 -12.44 -37.69 11.54
CA GLN A 6 -13.02 -38.54 10.49
C GLN A 6 -12.87 -37.89 9.12
N ALA A 7 -12.59 -38.71 8.11
CA ALA A 7 -12.34 -38.31 6.70
C ALA A 7 -13.55 -37.68 5.97
N THR A 8 -14.64 -37.36 6.64
CA THR A 8 -15.86 -36.75 6.11
C THR A 8 -15.88 -35.24 6.17
N ASP A 9 -14.91 -34.58 6.86
CA ASP A 9 -14.85 -33.14 6.98
C ASP A 9 -14.25 -32.43 5.75
N PHE A 10 -13.78 -33.17 4.75
CA PHE A 10 -13.18 -32.64 3.54
C PHE A 10 -14.13 -32.53 2.35
N LEU A 11 -15.42 -32.76 2.54
CA LEU A 11 -16.45 -32.74 1.47
C LEU A 11 -17.43 -31.57 1.59
N THR A 12 -17.05 -30.47 2.23
CA THR A 12 -17.79 -29.22 2.00
C THR A 12 -17.52 -28.82 0.55
N PRO A 13 -18.54 -28.76 -0.34
CA PRO A 13 -18.33 -28.30 -1.71
C PRO A 13 -17.70 -26.92 -1.63
N ALA A 14 -16.60 -26.72 -2.37
CA ALA A 14 -16.00 -25.41 -2.48
C ALA A 14 -17.12 -24.39 -2.82
N PRO A 15 -17.17 -23.23 -2.19
CA PRO A 15 -18.14 -22.20 -2.52
C PRO A 15 -18.10 -21.97 -4.03
N ALA A 16 -19.29 -21.87 -4.67
CA ALA A 16 -19.37 -21.65 -6.09
C ALA A 16 -18.47 -20.49 -6.48
N GLU A 17 -17.55 -20.71 -7.45
CA GLU A 17 -16.63 -19.68 -7.93
C GLU A 17 -17.43 -18.43 -8.30
N GLN A 18 -17.11 -17.34 -7.64
CA GLN A 18 -17.73 -16.06 -7.94
C GLN A 18 -17.21 -15.55 -9.30
N PRO A 19 -17.98 -14.75 -10.05
CA PRO A 19 -17.58 -14.30 -11.39
C PRO A 19 -16.18 -13.64 -11.46
N TRP A 20 -15.75 -12.97 -10.39
CA TRP A 20 -14.41 -12.36 -10.28
C TRP A 20 -13.27 -13.37 -10.00
N GLN A 21 -13.60 -14.59 -9.58
CA GLN A 21 -12.65 -15.69 -9.35
C GLN A 21 -12.34 -16.50 -10.61
N ARG A 22 -13.05 -16.24 -11.70
CA ARG A 22 -12.73 -16.88 -12.97
C ARG A 22 -11.39 -16.37 -13.47
N PRO A 23 -10.47 -17.25 -13.84
CA PRO A 23 -9.18 -16.87 -14.40
C PRO A 23 -9.36 -16.43 -15.86
N ASP A 24 -9.96 -15.26 -16.07
CA ASP A 24 -9.82 -14.55 -17.32
C ASP A 24 -8.54 -13.70 -17.22
N PRO A 25 -7.44 -14.10 -17.85
CA PRO A 25 -6.18 -13.37 -17.75
C PRO A 25 -6.24 -12.01 -18.44
N GLU A 26 -7.29 -11.75 -19.21
CA GLU A 26 -7.45 -10.53 -20.00
C GLU A 26 -8.57 -9.60 -19.48
N TRP A 27 -9.17 -9.92 -18.33
CA TRP A 27 -10.28 -9.17 -17.73
C TRP A 27 -10.06 -7.65 -17.69
N TYR A 28 -8.82 -7.21 -17.53
CA TYR A 28 -8.47 -5.80 -17.41
C TYR A 28 -8.58 -5.02 -18.72
N LYS A 29 -8.63 -5.70 -19.88
CA LYS A 29 -8.66 -5.03 -21.19
C LYS A 29 -10.00 -4.34 -21.49
N ASP A 30 -11.08 -4.88 -20.95
CA ASP A 30 -12.44 -4.38 -21.17
C ASP A 30 -13.05 -3.75 -19.90
N SER A 31 -12.28 -3.65 -18.83
CA SER A 31 -12.75 -3.13 -17.53
C SER A 31 -12.59 -1.63 -17.40
N VAL A 32 -13.56 -1.01 -16.77
CA VAL A 32 -13.51 0.40 -16.34
C VAL A 32 -12.85 0.47 -14.96
N PHE A 33 -11.67 1.09 -14.93
CA PHE A 33 -10.94 1.34 -13.69
C PHE A 33 -11.29 2.72 -13.14
N TYR A 34 -11.48 2.80 -11.83
CA TYR A 34 -11.72 4.05 -11.12
C TYR A 34 -10.72 4.18 -9.98
N GLU A 35 -9.82 5.17 -10.07
CA GLU A 35 -8.87 5.48 -9.00
C GLU A 35 -9.58 6.20 -7.86
N VAL A 36 -9.42 5.70 -6.63
CA VAL A 36 -10.05 6.24 -5.42
C VAL A 36 -9.02 6.64 -4.40
N LEU A 37 -8.80 7.94 -4.26
CA LEU A 37 -8.02 8.48 -3.14
C LEU A 37 -8.92 8.49 -1.89
N VAL A 38 -8.75 7.50 -0.99
CA VAL A 38 -9.62 7.26 0.18
C VAL A 38 -9.92 8.53 0.96
N ARG A 39 -8.88 9.30 1.34
CA ARG A 39 -9.02 10.51 2.16
C ARG A 39 -9.89 11.61 1.53
N ALA A 40 -9.99 11.63 0.20
CA ALA A 40 -10.67 12.70 -0.54
C ALA A 40 -12.00 12.24 -1.15
N PHE A 41 -12.40 10.99 -0.98
CA PHE A 41 -13.56 10.44 -1.69
C PHE A 41 -14.86 10.64 -0.94
N TYR A 42 -14.99 10.14 0.29
CA TYR A 42 -16.20 10.34 1.09
C TYR A 42 -15.90 10.28 2.59
N ASP A 43 -16.26 11.34 3.28
CA ASP A 43 -16.15 11.51 4.74
C ASP A 43 -17.54 11.30 5.38
N PRO A 44 -17.84 10.11 5.92
CA PRO A 44 -19.13 9.80 6.51
C PRO A 44 -19.34 10.49 7.87
N ASP A 45 -18.25 10.82 8.57
CA ASP A 45 -18.27 11.28 9.96
C ASP A 45 -18.04 12.78 10.10
N GLY A 46 -17.77 13.51 9.01
CA GLY A 46 -17.53 14.95 9.01
C GLY A 46 -16.20 15.34 9.67
N THR A 47 -15.20 14.47 9.62
CA THR A 47 -13.88 14.67 10.24
C THR A 47 -12.94 15.47 9.37
N GLY A 48 -13.26 15.66 8.09
CA GLY A 48 -12.42 16.30 7.07
C GLY A 48 -11.58 15.30 6.26
N SER A 49 -11.69 13.99 6.55
CA SER A 49 -10.99 12.93 5.82
C SER A 49 -11.95 11.79 5.48
N GLY A 50 -11.89 11.31 4.24
CA GLY A 50 -12.59 10.11 3.83
C GLY A 50 -12.02 8.85 4.47
N THR A 51 -12.82 7.78 4.51
CA THR A 51 -12.47 6.52 5.16
C THR A 51 -12.79 5.32 4.27
N LEU A 52 -12.26 4.14 4.61
CA LEU A 52 -12.60 2.87 3.94
C LEU A 52 -14.09 2.54 4.08
N LYS A 53 -14.69 2.84 5.24
CA LYS A 53 -16.14 2.75 5.43
C LYS A 53 -16.91 3.70 4.53
N GLY A 54 -16.44 4.93 4.42
CA GLY A 54 -17.04 5.91 3.51
C GLY A 54 -16.98 5.43 2.05
N LEU A 55 -15.87 4.83 1.64
CA LEU A 55 -15.77 4.22 0.31
C LEU A 55 -16.75 3.05 0.15
N GLU A 56 -16.89 2.18 1.16
CA GLU A 56 -17.85 1.08 1.14
C GLU A 56 -19.30 1.58 0.99
N GLU A 57 -19.68 2.65 1.68
CA GLU A 57 -21.02 3.28 1.56
C GLU A 57 -21.31 3.80 0.14
N LYS A 58 -20.30 4.06 -0.67
CA LYS A 58 -20.45 4.58 -2.04
C LYS A 58 -20.33 3.51 -3.12
N LEU A 59 -20.21 2.24 -2.77
CA LEU A 59 -20.09 1.15 -3.75
C LEU A 59 -21.32 1.05 -4.67
N ASP A 60 -22.53 1.34 -4.19
CA ASP A 60 -23.74 1.34 -5.04
C ASP A 60 -23.67 2.43 -6.11
N TYR A 61 -23.15 3.61 -5.76
CA TYR A 61 -22.89 4.68 -6.72
C TYR A 61 -21.83 4.27 -7.75
N LEU A 62 -20.74 3.65 -7.32
CA LEU A 62 -19.66 3.20 -8.22
C LEU A 62 -20.15 2.08 -9.16
N GLN A 63 -20.97 1.15 -8.66
CA GLN A 63 -21.62 0.13 -9.48
C GLN A 63 -22.56 0.76 -10.51
N TRP A 64 -23.41 1.73 -10.10
CA TRP A 64 -24.28 2.46 -11.00
C TRP A 64 -23.52 3.23 -12.07
N LEU A 65 -22.34 3.76 -11.74
CA LEU A 65 -21.46 4.46 -12.68
C LEU A 65 -20.82 3.52 -13.70
N GLY A 66 -20.86 2.19 -13.47
CA GLY A 66 -20.31 1.18 -14.35
C GLY A 66 -18.83 0.88 -14.10
N VAL A 67 -18.37 1.06 -12.86
CA VAL A 67 -16.99 0.74 -12.45
C VAL A 67 -16.84 -0.77 -12.28
N ASP A 68 -15.84 -1.36 -12.91
CA ASP A 68 -15.52 -2.79 -12.83
C ASP A 68 -14.37 -3.07 -11.83
N CYS A 69 -13.50 -2.10 -11.64
CA CYS A 69 -12.34 -2.22 -10.76
C CYS A 69 -12.01 -0.90 -10.05
N LEU A 70 -11.88 -0.96 -8.73
CA LEU A 70 -11.33 0.15 -7.94
C LEU A 70 -9.83 0.01 -7.83
N TRP A 71 -9.12 1.08 -8.15
CA TRP A 71 -7.70 1.23 -7.86
C TRP A 71 -7.54 2.16 -6.65
N ILE A 72 -7.00 1.61 -5.57
CA ILE A 72 -6.82 2.32 -4.32
C ILE A 72 -5.32 2.62 -4.14
N PRO A 73 -4.88 3.90 -4.24
CA PRO A 73 -3.55 4.34 -3.83
C PRO A 73 -3.21 3.95 -2.39
N PRO A 74 -1.95 4.01 -1.96
CA PRO A 74 -1.55 3.49 -0.67
C PRO A 74 -2.36 4.06 0.49
N PHE A 75 -2.95 3.17 1.27
CA PHE A 75 -3.77 3.47 2.46
C PHE A 75 -3.16 2.87 3.74
N TYR A 76 -1.93 2.35 3.62
CA TYR A 76 -1.16 1.77 4.71
C TYR A 76 -0.74 2.81 5.74
N ASP A 77 -0.28 2.35 6.91
CA ASP A 77 0.28 3.22 7.93
C ASP A 77 1.47 4.02 7.39
N SER A 78 1.32 5.34 7.37
CA SER A 78 2.24 6.29 6.74
C SER A 78 2.21 7.62 7.48
N PRO A 79 3.32 8.36 7.56
CA PRO A 79 3.31 9.76 7.97
C PRO A 79 2.71 10.73 6.94
N LEU A 80 2.28 10.25 5.76
CA LEU A 80 1.65 11.01 4.68
C LEU A 80 2.50 12.15 4.11
N ARG A 81 3.82 12.10 4.26
CA ARG A 81 4.72 13.12 3.70
C ARG A 81 4.85 13.01 2.17
N ASP A 82 4.55 11.82 1.64
CA ASP A 82 4.47 11.54 0.20
C ASP A 82 3.10 10.95 -0.17
N GLY A 83 2.02 11.52 0.38
CA GLY A 83 0.64 11.15 0.02
C GLY A 83 0.26 9.71 0.35
N GLY A 84 1.04 8.99 1.16
CA GLY A 84 0.86 7.59 1.52
C GLY A 84 1.89 6.65 0.91
N TYR A 85 2.70 7.12 -0.05
CA TYR A 85 3.77 6.31 -0.65
C TYR A 85 4.96 6.11 0.27
N ASP A 86 5.12 6.90 1.33
CA ASP A 86 6.08 6.74 2.41
C ASP A 86 5.53 5.80 3.51
N ILE A 87 5.47 4.50 3.21
CA ILE A 87 4.84 3.48 4.05
C ILE A 87 5.73 3.12 5.24
N ARG A 88 5.17 3.27 6.45
CA ARG A 88 5.83 2.94 7.72
C ARG A 88 5.57 1.51 8.18
N ASP A 89 4.38 0.98 7.92
CA ASP A 89 4.03 -0.42 8.18
C ASP A 89 3.06 -0.95 7.11
N PHE A 90 3.54 -1.87 6.29
CA PHE A 90 2.76 -2.48 5.20
C PHE A 90 1.63 -3.40 5.67
N ARG A 91 1.57 -3.73 6.95
CA ARG A 91 0.58 -4.65 7.54
C ARG A 91 -0.53 -3.93 8.28
N LYS A 92 -0.52 -2.60 8.28
CA LYS A 92 -1.50 -1.76 8.95
C LYS A 92 -2.14 -0.79 7.99
N VAL A 93 -3.41 -0.52 8.21
CA VAL A 93 -4.12 0.61 7.62
C VAL A 93 -3.79 1.86 8.42
N LEU A 94 -3.67 3.00 7.75
CA LEU A 94 -3.56 4.29 8.43
C LEU A 94 -4.81 4.49 9.31
N PRO A 95 -4.67 4.75 10.63
CA PRO A 95 -5.81 4.82 11.55
C PRO A 95 -6.89 5.82 11.15
N GLU A 96 -6.53 6.91 10.46
CA GLU A 96 -7.49 7.89 9.95
C GLU A 96 -8.40 7.32 8.84
N PHE A 97 -7.95 6.29 8.13
CA PHE A 97 -8.72 5.67 7.05
C PHE A 97 -9.56 4.48 7.52
N GLY A 98 -9.25 3.91 8.68
CA GLY A 98 -9.94 2.77 9.25
C GLY A 98 -9.01 1.66 9.72
N THR A 99 -9.49 0.43 9.66
CA THR A 99 -8.80 -0.77 10.12
C THR A 99 -8.61 -1.78 8.98
N VAL A 100 -7.86 -2.86 9.25
CA VAL A 100 -7.75 -4.01 8.33
C VAL A 100 -9.11 -4.67 8.13
N GLU A 101 -9.93 -4.74 9.19
CA GLU A 101 -11.27 -5.31 9.15
C GLU A 101 -12.20 -4.48 8.26
N ASP A 102 -12.08 -3.14 8.29
CA ASP A 102 -12.82 -2.25 7.38
C ASP A 102 -12.41 -2.48 5.92
N PHE A 103 -11.11 -2.74 5.67
CA PHE A 103 -10.66 -3.07 4.32
C PHE A 103 -11.18 -4.43 3.85
N VAL A 104 -11.20 -5.44 4.71
CA VAL A 104 -11.80 -6.76 4.40
C VAL A 104 -13.30 -6.61 4.10
N SER A 105 -14.04 -5.82 4.89
CA SER A 105 -15.46 -5.52 4.65
C SER A 105 -15.68 -4.86 3.28
N LEU A 106 -14.87 -3.86 2.96
CA LEU A 106 -14.89 -3.19 1.65
C LEU A 106 -14.68 -4.17 0.49
N ILE A 107 -13.68 -5.08 0.59
CA ILE A 107 -13.43 -6.10 -0.42
C ILE A 107 -14.66 -7.00 -0.61
N ASP A 108 -15.23 -7.51 0.46
CA ASP A 108 -16.41 -8.39 0.42
C ASP A 108 -17.61 -7.68 -0.18
N ALA A 109 -17.82 -6.42 0.19
CA ALA A 109 -18.92 -5.60 -0.33
C ALA A 109 -18.75 -5.26 -1.81
N ALA A 110 -17.53 -4.95 -2.26
CA ALA A 110 -17.20 -4.68 -3.66
C ALA A 110 -17.38 -5.96 -4.51
N HIS A 111 -16.88 -7.09 -4.03
CA HIS A 111 -17.01 -8.37 -4.71
C HIS A 111 -18.48 -8.79 -4.89
N LYS A 112 -19.35 -8.58 -3.91
CA LYS A 112 -20.81 -8.83 -4.04
C LYS A 112 -21.45 -8.02 -5.17
N ARG A 113 -20.84 -6.91 -5.56
CA ARG A 113 -21.29 -6.02 -6.65
C ARG A 113 -20.59 -6.28 -7.98
N GLY A 114 -19.71 -7.28 -8.04
CA GLY A 114 -18.90 -7.57 -9.23
C GLY A 114 -17.74 -6.61 -9.45
N ILE A 115 -17.41 -5.77 -8.47
CA ILE A 115 -16.31 -4.80 -8.53
C ILE A 115 -15.05 -5.44 -7.97
N ARG A 116 -13.96 -5.45 -8.74
CA ARG A 116 -12.63 -5.86 -8.29
C ARG A 116 -11.95 -4.72 -7.52
N ILE A 117 -10.98 -5.08 -6.69
CA ILE A 117 -10.12 -4.12 -6.01
C ILE A 117 -8.66 -4.44 -6.36
N ILE A 118 -7.92 -3.42 -6.76
CA ILE A 118 -6.46 -3.43 -6.82
C ILE A 118 -5.92 -2.33 -5.90
N THR A 119 -4.78 -2.58 -5.29
CA THR A 119 -4.12 -1.62 -4.41
C THR A 119 -2.72 -1.35 -4.90
N ASP A 120 -2.25 -0.12 -4.73
CA ASP A 120 -0.84 0.15 -4.86
C ASP A 120 -0.05 -0.56 -3.77
N PHE A 121 1.03 -1.19 -4.17
CA PHE A 121 1.93 -1.87 -3.27
C PHE A 121 3.39 -1.50 -3.62
N PRO A 122 3.87 -0.32 -3.19
CA PRO A 122 5.24 0.11 -3.45
C PRO A 122 6.23 -0.79 -2.69
N ILE A 123 6.96 -1.62 -3.42
CA ILE A 123 7.95 -2.56 -2.84
C ILE A 123 9.40 -2.13 -3.06
N ASN A 124 9.60 -0.98 -3.69
CA ASN A 124 10.92 -0.47 -4.05
C ASN A 124 11.53 0.46 -3.01
N HIS A 125 10.72 0.92 -2.04
CA HIS A 125 11.15 1.81 -0.96
C HIS A 125 10.23 1.69 0.26
N THR A 126 10.64 2.28 1.36
CA THR A 126 9.83 2.43 2.58
C THR A 126 9.82 3.89 3.02
N SER A 127 9.02 4.22 4.05
CA SER A 127 9.24 5.47 4.80
C SER A 127 10.60 5.44 5.50
N ASP A 128 11.23 6.62 5.67
CA ASP A 128 12.37 6.79 6.57
C ASP A 128 12.02 6.45 8.04
N SER A 129 10.74 6.46 8.39
CA SER A 129 10.25 6.03 9.71
C SER A 129 9.89 4.54 9.80
N HIS A 130 10.11 3.75 8.74
CA HIS A 130 9.95 2.30 8.77
C HIS A 130 10.98 1.66 9.72
N ALA A 131 10.56 0.62 10.44
CA ALA A 131 11.42 -0.05 11.42
C ALA A 131 12.75 -0.57 10.82
N TRP A 132 12.73 -1.04 9.57
CA TRP A 132 13.93 -1.50 8.87
C TRP A 132 14.93 -0.36 8.60
N PHE A 133 14.43 0.80 8.16
CA PHE A 133 15.30 1.95 7.93
C PHE A 133 15.90 2.44 9.25
N GLN A 134 15.11 2.53 10.31
CA GLN A 134 15.61 2.95 11.63
C GLN A 134 16.64 1.98 12.20
N ALA A 135 16.47 0.66 11.98
CA ALA A 135 17.45 -0.34 12.36
C ALA A 135 18.73 -0.23 11.51
N SER A 136 18.62 -0.15 10.18
CA SER A 136 19.74 0.06 9.27
C SER A 136 20.54 1.33 9.61
N ARG A 137 19.84 2.39 9.97
CA ARG A 137 20.40 3.69 10.33
C ARG A 137 21.22 3.64 11.61
N THR A 138 20.78 2.88 12.61
CA THR A 138 21.38 2.85 13.96
C THR A 138 22.37 1.71 14.17
N ASP A 139 22.27 0.64 13.40
CA ASP A 139 23.12 -0.54 13.46
C ASP A 139 23.57 -0.96 12.07
N PRO A 140 24.67 -0.35 11.54
CA PRO A 140 25.20 -0.66 10.21
C PRO A 140 25.60 -2.12 9.98
N ASP A 141 26.03 -2.80 11.02
CA ASP A 141 26.51 -4.19 10.98
C ASP A 141 25.40 -5.21 11.34
N GLY A 142 24.20 -4.72 11.68
CA GLY A 142 23.05 -5.54 12.07
C GLY A 142 22.31 -6.16 10.88
N GLU A 143 21.27 -6.94 11.18
CA GLU A 143 20.44 -7.67 10.20
C GLU A 143 19.93 -6.78 9.06
N TYR A 144 19.62 -5.52 9.35
CA TYR A 144 19.04 -4.57 8.39
C TYR A 144 20.07 -3.59 7.83
N GLY A 145 21.34 -3.72 8.18
CA GLY A 145 22.41 -2.78 7.82
C GLY A 145 22.49 -2.47 6.33
N ASP A 146 22.32 -3.50 5.49
CA ASP A 146 22.42 -3.46 4.04
C ASP A 146 21.06 -3.44 3.32
N TYR A 147 19.93 -3.23 4.02
CA TYR A 147 18.61 -3.18 3.39
C TYR A 147 18.41 -1.91 2.57
N TYR A 148 19.18 -0.87 2.85
CA TYR A 148 19.16 0.42 2.16
C TYR A 148 20.54 0.72 1.60
N VAL A 149 20.58 1.57 0.58
CA VAL A 149 21.85 1.94 -0.06
C VAL A 149 22.43 3.15 0.68
N TRP A 150 23.60 2.95 1.27
CA TRP A 150 24.35 3.96 1.99
C TRP A 150 25.72 4.20 1.36
N THR A 151 26.23 5.44 1.46
CA THR A 151 27.56 5.80 0.94
C THR A 151 28.19 6.94 1.73
N ASP A 152 29.52 6.99 1.70
CA ASP A 152 30.30 8.14 2.16
C ASP A 152 30.53 9.16 1.02
N ASP A 153 30.23 8.78 -0.23
CA ASP A 153 30.48 9.58 -1.43
C ASP A 153 29.16 10.00 -2.08
N PRO A 154 28.71 11.27 -1.91
CA PRO A 154 27.47 11.77 -2.51
C PRO A 154 27.51 11.90 -4.04
N GLU A 155 28.70 11.76 -4.67
CA GLU A 155 28.85 11.75 -6.13
C GLU A 155 28.64 10.37 -6.74
N GLN A 156 28.52 9.33 -5.91
CA GLN A 156 28.17 8.00 -6.39
C GLN A 156 26.84 8.06 -7.16
N TYR A 157 26.80 7.47 -8.34
CA TYR A 157 25.62 7.51 -9.24
C TYR A 157 25.19 8.92 -9.70
N ALA A 158 26.10 9.90 -9.75
CA ALA A 158 25.81 11.29 -10.15
C ALA A 158 25.08 11.43 -11.51
N GLY A 159 25.26 10.45 -12.43
CA GLY A 159 24.52 10.40 -13.70
C GLY A 159 23.05 9.98 -13.60
N THR A 160 22.57 9.62 -12.42
CA THR A 160 21.18 9.18 -12.25
C THR A 160 20.23 10.37 -12.18
N ARG A 161 19.19 10.35 -13.01
CA ARG A 161 18.17 11.42 -13.05
C ARG A 161 17.54 11.62 -11.68
N ILE A 162 17.47 12.87 -11.23
CA ILE A 162 16.61 13.29 -10.12
C ILE A 162 15.16 13.40 -10.64
N ILE A 163 14.20 12.78 -9.96
CA ILE A 163 12.81 12.74 -10.43
C ILE A 163 12.10 14.07 -10.10
N PHE A 164 12.22 14.57 -8.88
CA PHE A 164 11.58 15.79 -8.42
C PHE A 164 12.59 16.95 -8.33
N ILE A 165 13.04 17.42 -9.50
CA ILE A 165 14.08 18.47 -9.62
C ILE A 165 13.68 19.82 -9.02
N ASP A 166 12.39 20.04 -8.75
CA ASP A 166 11.89 21.28 -8.14
C ASP A 166 12.03 21.28 -6.62
N THR A 167 12.25 20.11 -6.02
CA THR A 167 12.27 19.92 -4.56
C THR A 167 13.50 19.19 -4.04
N GLU A 168 14.14 18.37 -4.87
CA GLU A 168 15.31 17.58 -4.51
C GLU A 168 16.52 18.00 -5.34
N GLU A 169 17.62 18.26 -4.68
CA GLU A 169 18.90 18.64 -5.34
C GLU A 169 19.77 17.41 -5.65
N SER A 170 19.51 16.27 -4.97
CA SER A 170 20.27 15.03 -5.07
C SER A 170 19.37 13.83 -4.86
N ASN A 171 19.81 12.66 -5.33
CA ASN A 171 19.23 11.36 -4.92
C ASN A 171 19.86 10.84 -3.59
N TRP A 172 20.71 11.66 -2.97
CA TRP A 172 21.39 11.35 -1.71
C TRP A 172 21.04 12.36 -0.64
N THR A 173 20.68 11.88 0.54
CA THR A 173 20.47 12.72 1.73
C THR A 173 21.37 12.28 2.86
N TRP A 174 22.02 13.25 3.51
CA TRP A 174 22.89 13.01 4.65
C TRP A 174 22.09 12.59 5.89
N ASP A 175 22.50 11.49 6.51
CA ASP A 175 21.98 11.04 7.79
C ASP A 175 22.98 11.31 8.93
N PRO A 176 22.62 12.18 9.90
CA PRO A 176 23.53 12.54 10.97
C PRO A 176 23.73 11.43 12.03
N VAL A 177 22.84 10.40 12.05
CA VAL A 177 22.94 9.27 12.99
C VAL A 177 23.92 8.24 12.45
N ARG A 178 23.71 7.77 11.24
CA ARG A 178 24.61 6.81 10.57
C ARG A 178 25.89 7.48 10.08
N LYS A 179 25.88 8.82 9.88
CA LYS A 179 26.99 9.62 9.30
C LYS A 179 27.37 9.15 7.90
N GLN A 180 26.37 8.82 7.11
CA GLN A 180 26.45 8.46 5.71
C GLN A 180 25.30 9.08 4.95
N TYR A 181 25.38 9.07 3.63
CA TYR A 181 24.29 9.43 2.75
C TYR A 181 23.45 8.19 2.45
N PHE A 182 22.11 8.32 2.50
CA PHE A 182 21.19 7.29 2.04
C PHE A 182 20.60 7.64 0.69
N TRP A 183 20.32 6.61 -0.10
CA TRP A 183 19.75 6.74 -1.43
C TRP A 183 18.24 6.90 -1.38
N HIS A 184 17.69 7.80 -2.20
CA HIS A 184 16.27 7.90 -2.50
C HIS A 184 16.04 8.27 -3.96
N ARG A 185 14.85 8.00 -4.48
CA ARG A 185 14.51 8.27 -5.88
C ARG A 185 13.43 9.33 -6.02
N PHE A 186 12.63 9.51 -5.00
CA PHE A 186 11.53 10.47 -4.92
C PHE A 186 11.92 11.58 -3.92
N PHE A 187 11.04 11.90 -2.96
CA PHE A 187 11.44 12.74 -1.84
C PHE A 187 12.44 12.02 -0.92
N SER A 188 13.07 12.76 -0.03
CA SER A 188 14.05 12.20 0.93
C SER A 188 13.43 11.36 2.07
N HIS A 189 12.13 11.19 2.10
CA HIS A 189 11.43 10.42 3.14
C HIS A 189 10.81 9.10 2.65
N PRO A 190 10.54 8.82 1.38
CA PRO A 190 10.58 7.45 0.85
C PRO A 190 12.03 7.08 0.51
N VAL A 191 12.56 6.09 1.19
CA VAL A 191 13.98 5.69 1.19
C VAL A 191 14.20 4.27 0.69
#